data_2353459a59afb9683beba091c5b6a3b3
#
_entry.id   2353459a59afb9683beba091c5b6a3b3
#
_cell.length_a   1.000
_cell.length_b   1.000
_cell.length_c   1.000
_cell.angle_alpha   90.00
_cell.angle_beta   90.00
_cell.angle_gamma   90.00
#
_symmetry.space_group_name_H-M   'P 1'
#
loop_
_entity.id
_entity.type
_entity.pdbx_description
1 polymer ?
#
loop_
_entity_poly.entity_id
_entity_poly.type
_entity_poly.pdbx_seq_one_letter_code
_entity_poly.pdbx_strand_id
1 'polypeptide(L)'
;MTKTVIYNIVLFWLAWVVIILSFQWIVTTRLKIKHPDLAVAWTESETRLSSNKGKIYLLEPFMNRQVAWDSEYYVGIAIGGYDDPEAGRVINPVTGNEVIKNYSFFPFYPYVMRVFALPLRLLGLENPLAAASLAGVIVSALGTLAGLLALWDMTRPYFEEEDSYRAVFYALIFPTAFFFAMVYTEGLFIGLAFGALALSKRGHWVWASILGLLAVWTRAHGAVLALPLLIFWLMQIKWREPLKPQMTWKWFLRGALALMPLAGYLLWRNSALGEGWAELQEFYFGRGLMSIDSSIEAWKQAFDYARYTGGGHAQIYFAIEVGSVLLAFIASLWLIRRDPGVALFSLAIVLLSAFSGSAGSMARYMLIAPALYIFLAQLGRNKMFDRTWTVFSILLLGMEASLFAVDMWVG
;
A
#
# COMPACT_ATOMS: atom_id res chain seq x y z
N MET A 1 -9.24 16.02 17.06
CA MET A 1 -9.99 16.44 15.86
C MET A 1 -11.37 16.89 16.27
N THR A 2 -11.91 17.97 15.66
CA THR A 2 -13.30 18.41 15.84
C THR A 2 -14.26 17.50 15.05
N LYS A 3 -15.56 17.49 15.44
CA LYS A 3 -16.58 16.74 14.69
C LYS A 3 -16.69 17.19 13.24
N THR A 4 -16.52 18.49 12.98
CA THR A 4 -16.55 19.09 11.63
C THR A 4 -15.42 18.53 10.76
N VAL A 5 -14.21 18.43 11.30
CA VAL A 5 -13.05 17.87 10.57
C VAL A 5 -13.31 16.44 10.16
N ILE A 6 -13.77 15.60 11.10
CA ILE A 6 -14.07 14.20 10.82
C ILE A 6 -15.14 14.11 9.73
N TYR A 7 -16.22 14.88 9.85
CA TYR A 7 -17.30 14.91 8.87
C TYR A 7 -16.79 15.29 7.46
N ASN A 8 -15.97 16.34 7.34
CA ASN A 8 -15.43 16.77 6.06
C ASN A 8 -14.53 15.72 5.42
N ILE A 9 -13.66 15.05 6.20
CA ILE A 9 -12.78 13.99 5.68
C ILE A 9 -13.61 12.77 5.25
N VAL A 10 -14.64 12.40 6.03
CA VAL A 10 -15.57 11.32 5.65
C VAL A 10 -16.29 11.65 4.35
N LEU A 11 -16.75 12.88 4.17
CA LEU A 11 -17.38 13.31 2.91
C LEU A 11 -16.42 13.25 1.72
N PHE A 12 -15.17 13.75 1.86
CA PHE A 12 -14.17 13.65 0.81
C PHE A 12 -13.89 12.19 0.42
N TRP A 13 -13.66 11.36 1.44
CA TRP A 13 -13.42 9.93 1.25
C TRP A 13 -14.61 9.24 0.58
N LEU A 14 -15.84 9.46 1.06
CA LEU A 14 -17.03 8.84 0.51
C LEU A 14 -17.27 9.26 -0.95
N ALA A 15 -17.17 10.56 -1.22
CA ALA A 15 -17.30 11.07 -2.57
C ALA A 15 -16.25 10.45 -3.51
N TRP A 16 -15.00 10.38 -3.05
CA TRP A 16 -13.91 9.77 -3.82
C TRP A 16 -14.14 8.27 -4.09
N VAL A 17 -14.53 7.49 -3.06
CA VAL A 17 -14.84 6.05 -3.23
C VAL A 17 -15.96 5.86 -4.26
N VAL A 18 -17.05 6.63 -4.13
CA VAL A 18 -18.17 6.56 -5.07
C VAL A 18 -17.74 6.93 -6.49
N ILE A 19 -16.94 7.99 -6.65
CA ILE A 19 -16.45 8.44 -7.96
C ILE A 19 -15.56 7.36 -8.59
N ILE A 20 -14.57 6.82 -7.86
CA ILE A 20 -13.65 5.82 -8.41
C ILE A 20 -14.39 4.55 -8.83
N LEU A 21 -15.25 4.01 -7.96
CA LEU A 21 -15.98 2.78 -8.27
C LEU A 21 -16.99 2.99 -9.43
N SER A 22 -17.68 4.14 -9.45
CA SER A 22 -18.58 4.49 -10.54
C SER A 22 -17.84 4.70 -11.86
N PHE A 23 -16.68 5.36 -11.81
CA PHE A 23 -15.83 5.59 -12.98
C PHE A 23 -15.36 4.26 -13.60
N GLN A 24 -14.86 3.34 -12.80
CA GLN A 24 -14.47 2.00 -13.24
C GLN A 24 -15.66 1.22 -13.81
N TRP A 25 -16.83 1.35 -13.21
CA TRP A 25 -18.06 0.75 -13.73
C TRP A 25 -18.41 1.30 -15.12
N ILE A 26 -18.34 2.62 -15.32
CA ILE A 26 -18.61 3.26 -16.62
C ILE A 26 -17.59 2.80 -17.66
N VAL A 27 -16.29 2.76 -17.30
CA VAL A 27 -15.22 2.32 -18.20
C VAL A 27 -15.49 0.92 -18.74
N THR A 28 -15.82 -0.03 -17.87
CA THR A 28 -16.07 -1.43 -18.27
C THR A 28 -17.35 -1.62 -19.06
N THR A 29 -18.28 -0.66 -19.07
CA THR A 29 -19.44 -0.68 -19.97
C THR A 29 -19.08 -0.30 -21.41
N ARG A 30 -17.95 0.37 -21.63
CA ARG A 30 -17.52 0.90 -22.93
C ARG A 30 -16.28 0.20 -23.48
N LEU A 31 -15.34 -0.15 -22.62
CA LEU A 31 -14.12 -0.84 -23.00
C LEU A 31 -14.25 -2.33 -22.69
N LYS A 32 -13.91 -3.15 -23.66
CA LYS A 32 -13.82 -4.60 -23.49
C LYS A 32 -12.38 -4.96 -23.16
N ILE A 33 -12.21 -5.90 -22.25
CA ILE A 33 -10.92 -6.52 -21.98
C ILE A 33 -10.46 -7.23 -23.26
N LYS A 34 -9.32 -6.81 -23.80
CA LYS A 34 -8.84 -7.36 -25.09
C LYS A 34 -7.87 -8.51 -24.90
N HIS A 35 -7.06 -8.44 -23.85
CA HIS A 35 -6.07 -9.46 -23.55
C HIS A 35 -6.03 -9.68 -22.05
N PRO A 36 -6.08 -10.93 -21.57
CA PRO A 36 -5.54 -11.25 -20.28
C PRO A 36 -4.05 -10.93 -20.37
N ASP A 37 -3.54 -10.18 -19.42
CA ASP A 37 -2.12 -9.88 -19.37
C ASP A 37 -1.32 -11.04 -18.74
N LEU A 38 0.00 -10.84 -18.54
CA LEU A 38 0.88 -11.86 -17.98
C LEU A 38 0.51 -12.27 -16.53
N ALA A 39 -0.22 -11.42 -15.78
CA ALA A 39 -0.69 -11.77 -14.45
C ALA A 39 -1.72 -12.91 -14.49
N VAL A 40 -2.51 -13.01 -15.55
CA VAL A 40 -3.42 -14.15 -15.76
C VAL A 40 -2.65 -15.46 -15.84
N ALA A 41 -1.48 -15.46 -16.50
CA ALA A 41 -0.63 -16.65 -16.53
C ALA A 41 -0.05 -16.99 -15.15
N TRP A 42 0.15 -16.01 -14.26
CA TRP A 42 0.57 -16.26 -12.89
C TRP A 42 -0.55 -16.83 -12.02
N THR A 43 -1.75 -16.32 -12.18
CA THR A 43 -2.92 -16.71 -11.41
C THR A 43 -3.63 -17.92 -12.02
N GLU A 44 -3.23 -18.33 -13.19
CA GLU A 44 -3.75 -19.52 -13.86
C GLU A 44 -3.75 -20.74 -12.96
N SER A 45 -2.68 -20.92 -12.19
CA SER A 45 -2.54 -22.05 -11.27
C SER A 45 -3.29 -21.85 -9.95
N GLU A 46 -3.68 -20.63 -9.58
CA GLU A 46 -4.42 -20.32 -8.35
C GLU A 46 -5.92 -20.31 -8.58
N THR A 47 -6.32 -19.97 -9.78
CA THR A 47 -7.71 -20.02 -10.22
C THR A 47 -7.91 -21.17 -11.24
N ARG A 48 -7.32 -22.32 -10.97
CA ARG A 48 -7.21 -23.46 -11.90
C ARG A 48 -8.51 -23.87 -12.55
N LEU A 49 -9.61 -23.82 -11.82
CA LEU A 49 -10.94 -24.13 -12.38
C LEU A 49 -11.42 -23.10 -13.40
N SER A 50 -10.86 -21.88 -13.36
CA SER A 50 -11.21 -20.79 -14.24
C SER A 50 -10.20 -20.55 -15.35
N SER A 51 -8.94 -20.92 -15.18
CA SER A 51 -7.86 -20.70 -16.13
C SER A 51 -8.08 -21.37 -17.46
N ASN A 52 -8.57 -22.61 -17.44
CA ASN A 52 -8.91 -23.35 -18.67
C ASN A 52 -10.16 -22.81 -19.40
N LYS A 53 -10.87 -21.86 -18.81
CA LYS A 53 -12.13 -21.27 -19.30
C LYS A 53 -12.09 -19.74 -19.39
N GLY A 54 -10.93 -19.14 -19.22
CA GLY A 54 -10.75 -17.71 -19.06
C GLY A 54 -10.83 -17.28 -17.59
N LYS A 55 -10.50 -16.03 -17.29
CA LYS A 55 -10.58 -15.49 -15.91
C LYS A 55 -11.98 -15.67 -15.34
N ILE A 56 -12.08 -16.25 -14.14
CA ILE A 56 -13.36 -16.34 -13.43
C ILE A 56 -13.97 -14.97 -13.19
N TYR A 57 -13.13 -13.95 -13.01
CA TYR A 57 -13.51 -12.56 -12.81
C TYR A 57 -14.17 -11.92 -14.04
N LEU A 58 -13.94 -12.45 -15.24
CA LEU A 58 -14.63 -12.01 -16.46
C LEU A 58 -16.10 -12.40 -16.46
N LEU A 59 -16.45 -13.47 -15.75
CA LEU A 59 -17.84 -13.93 -15.60
C LEU A 59 -18.59 -13.17 -14.51
N GLU A 60 -17.86 -12.54 -13.60
CA GLU A 60 -18.38 -11.75 -12.48
C GLU A 60 -17.94 -10.29 -12.63
N PRO A 61 -18.74 -9.43 -13.28
CA PRO A 61 -18.33 -8.06 -13.64
C PRO A 61 -17.87 -7.20 -12.47
N PHE A 62 -18.36 -7.48 -11.26
CA PHE A 62 -17.92 -6.79 -10.05
C PHE A 62 -16.43 -7.07 -9.75
N MET A 63 -15.99 -8.31 -9.88
CA MET A 63 -14.61 -8.71 -9.57
C MET A 63 -13.61 -8.16 -10.58
N ASN A 64 -13.98 -8.08 -11.85
CA ASN A 64 -13.10 -7.59 -12.92
C ASN A 64 -12.62 -6.17 -12.74
N ARG A 65 -13.31 -5.36 -11.94
CA ARG A 65 -13.02 -3.94 -11.78
C ARG A 65 -12.09 -3.64 -10.64
N GLN A 66 -12.13 -4.48 -9.59
CA GLN A 66 -11.46 -4.24 -8.32
C GLN A 66 -10.41 -5.30 -7.98
N VAL A 67 -10.33 -6.35 -8.80
CA VAL A 67 -9.42 -7.48 -8.61
C VAL A 67 -8.58 -7.68 -9.87
N ALA A 68 -7.27 -7.51 -9.73
CA ALA A 68 -6.28 -7.84 -10.75
C ALA A 68 -4.93 -8.11 -10.06
N TRP A 69 -4.09 -9.01 -10.62
CA TRP A 69 -2.71 -9.26 -10.19
C TRP A 69 -2.62 -9.78 -8.75
N ASP A 70 -1.94 -9.03 -7.85
CA ASP A 70 -1.78 -9.39 -6.44
C ASP A 70 -3.13 -9.63 -5.72
N SER A 71 -4.20 -8.99 -6.18
CA SER A 71 -5.55 -9.13 -5.62
C SER A 71 -6.03 -10.56 -5.60
N GLU A 72 -5.70 -11.33 -6.63
CA GLU A 72 -6.17 -12.72 -6.78
C GLU A 72 -5.60 -13.61 -5.68
N TYR A 73 -4.33 -13.40 -5.31
CA TYR A 73 -3.72 -14.08 -4.16
C TYR A 73 -4.42 -13.74 -2.85
N TYR A 74 -4.74 -12.46 -2.62
CA TYR A 74 -5.48 -12.07 -1.42
C TYR A 74 -6.87 -12.69 -1.36
N VAL A 75 -7.59 -12.74 -2.50
CA VAL A 75 -8.90 -13.40 -2.60
C VAL A 75 -8.74 -14.90 -2.36
N GLY A 76 -7.76 -15.55 -2.98
CA GLY A 76 -7.48 -16.98 -2.80
C GLY A 76 -7.20 -17.32 -1.33
N ILE A 77 -6.30 -16.58 -0.67
CA ILE A 77 -5.99 -16.80 0.76
C ILE A 77 -7.21 -16.52 1.64
N ALA A 78 -8.01 -15.50 1.33
CA ALA A 78 -9.23 -15.19 2.09
C ALA A 78 -10.26 -16.33 2.03
N ILE A 79 -10.35 -17.05 0.92
CA ILE A 79 -11.30 -18.16 0.72
C ILE A 79 -10.72 -19.49 1.21
N GLY A 80 -9.61 -19.93 0.60
CA GLY A 80 -9.03 -21.26 0.78
C GLY A 80 -7.94 -21.32 1.84
N GLY A 81 -7.32 -20.18 2.18
CA GLY A 81 -6.16 -20.14 3.07
C GLY A 81 -4.83 -20.28 2.31
N TYR A 82 -3.75 -20.45 3.07
CA TYR A 82 -2.43 -20.57 2.49
C TYR A 82 -2.22 -21.90 1.76
N ASP A 83 -2.79 -22.98 2.29
CA ASP A 83 -2.67 -24.35 1.77
C ASP A 83 -3.84 -24.72 0.85
N ASP A 84 -4.42 -23.73 0.17
CA ASP A 84 -5.48 -23.98 -0.79
C ASP A 84 -5.03 -25.00 -1.84
N PRO A 85 -5.70 -26.17 -1.98
CA PRO A 85 -5.31 -27.18 -2.94
C PRO A 85 -5.43 -26.74 -4.40
N GLU A 86 -6.22 -25.72 -4.66
CA GLU A 86 -6.40 -25.12 -6.00
C GLU A 86 -5.34 -24.05 -6.32
N ALA A 87 -4.55 -23.63 -5.30
CA ALA A 87 -3.50 -22.64 -5.48
C ALA A 87 -2.29 -23.19 -6.24
N GLY A 88 -1.62 -22.34 -6.97
CA GLY A 88 -0.44 -22.70 -7.76
C GLY A 88 0.75 -23.08 -6.91
N ARG A 89 1.35 -24.21 -7.27
CA ARG A 89 2.54 -24.73 -6.64
C ARG A 89 3.78 -24.43 -7.47
N VAL A 90 4.86 -24.13 -6.78
CA VAL A 90 6.16 -23.80 -7.37
C VAL A 90 7.27 -24.47 -6.57
N ILE A 91 8.42 -24.65 -7.18
CA ILE A 91 9.59 -25.19 -6.48
C ILE A 91 10.33 -24.03 -5.80
N ASN A 92 10.52 -24.11 -4.51
CA ASN A 92 11.37 -23.17 -3.79
C ASN A 92 12.82 -23.34 -4.26
N PRO A 93 13.45 -22.29 -4.78
CA PRO A 93 14.79 -22.39 -5.39
C PRO A 93 15.90 -22.72 -4.40
N VAL A 94 15.68 -22.50 -3.10
CA VAL A 94 16.68 -22.73 -2.05
C VAL A 94 16.50 -24.12 -1.43
N THR A 95 15.26 -24.49 -1.10
CA THR A 95 14.98 -25.75 -0.40
C THR A 95 14.73 -26.94 -1.34
N GLY A 96 14.40 -26.65 -2.62
CA GLY A 96 13.97 -27.66 -3.58
C GLY A 96 12.57 -28.25 -3.31
N ASN A 97 11.89 -27.77 -2.28
CA ASN A 97 10.56 -28.25 -1.91
C ASN A 97 9.48 -27.56 -2.75
N GLU A 98 8.39 -28.27 -3.00
CA GLU A 98 7.20 -27.68 -3.58
C GLU A 98 6.50 -26.78 -2.55
N VAL A 99 6.24 -25.53 -2.92
CA VAL A 99 5.56 -24.54 -2.09
C VAL A 99 4.45 -23.85 -2.86
N ILE A 100 3.48 -23.31 -2.13
CA ILE A 100 2.35 -22.59 -2.71
C ILE A 100 2.70 -21.09 -2.81
N LYS A 101 2.42 -20.45 -3.94
CA LYS A 101 2.72 -19.00 -4.15
C LYS A 101 2.05 -18.09 -3.13
N ASN A 102 0.93 -18.50 -2.52
CA ASN A 102 0.25 -17.77 -1.46
C ASN A 102 1.19 -17.37 -0.31
N TYR A 103 2.22 -18.17 -0.04
CA TYR A 103 3.24 -17.89 0.98
C TYR A 103 4.13 -16.67 0.66
N SER A 104 4.00 -16.10 -0.53
CA SER A 104 4.63 -14.80 -0.87
C SER A 104 3.89 -13.60 -0.32
N PHE A 105 2.69 -13.77 0.27
CA PHE A 105 1.82 -12.69 0.71
C PHE A 105 1.61 -12.68 2.22
N PHE A 106 1.48 -11.48 2.80
CA PHE A 106 1.31 -11.29 4.24
C PHE A 106 -0.12 -11.62 4.70
N PRO A 107 -0.30 -12.15 5.94
CA PRO A 107 -1.55 -12.77 6.36
C PRO A 107 -2.66 -11.80 6.76
N PHE A 108 -2.35 -10.59 7.28
CA PHE A 108 -3.35 -9.81 7.99
C PHE A 108 -4.47 -9.31 7.06
N TYR A 109 -4.14 -8.81 5.87
CA TYR A 109 -5.14 -8.31 4.93
C TYR A 109 -6.14 -9.40 4.50
N PRO A 110 -5.73 -10.55 3.97
CA PRO A 110 -6.69 -11.59 3.56
C PRO A 110 -7.48 -12.18 4.73
N TYR A 111 -6.92 -12.22 5.94
CA TYR A 111 -7.70 -12.67 7.10
C TYR A 111 -8.75 -11.65 7.53
N VAL A 112 -8.45 -10.35 7.47
CA VAL A 112 -9.46 -9.30 7.68
C VAL A 112 -10.55 -9.36 6.61
N MET A 113 -10.18 -9.59 5.33
CA MET A 113 -11.15 -9.83 4.25
C MET A 113 -12.09 -10.99 4.58
N ARG A 114 -11.54 -12.12 5.05
CA ARG A 114 -12.35 -13.30 5.47
C ARG A 114 -13.36 -12.93 6.54
N VAL A 115 -12.94 -12.17 7.55
CA VAL A 115 -13.83 -11.72 8.63
C VAL A 115 -14.95 -10.83 8.10
N PHE A 116 -14.63 -9.88 7.22
CA PHE A 116 -15.61 -8.97 6.60
C PHE A 116 -16.51 -9.67 5.57
N ALA A 117 -16.06 -10.77 4.96
CA ALA A 117 -16.88 -11.56 4.04
C ALA A 117 -18.00 -12.33 4.77
N LEU A 118 -17.83 -12.69 6.05
CA LEU A 118 -18.85 -13.42 6.82
C LEU A 118 -20.21 -12.72 6.84
N PRO A 119 -20.33 -11.45 7.28
CA PRO A 119 -21.62 -10.77 7.28
C PRO A 119 -22.20 -10.58 5.87
N LEU A 120 -21.35 -10.40 4.83
CA LEU A 120 -21.82 -10.26 3.45
C LEU A 120 -22.47 -11.56 2.95
N ARG A 121 -21.91 -12.71 3.30
CA ARG A 121 -22.50 -14.02 2.99
C ARG A 121 -23.80 -14.22 3.73
N LEU A 122 -23.90 -13.83 4.99
CA LEU A 122 -25.14 -13.88 5.78
C LEU A 122 -26.25 -12.98 5.21
N LEU A 123 -25.88 -11.90 4.53
CA LEU A 123 -26.80 -10.98 3.83
C LEU A 123 -27.18 -11.46 2.42
N GLY A 124 -26.77 -12.67 2.02
CA GLY A 124 -27.20 -13.30 0.76
C GLY A 124 -26.18 -13.23 -0.38
N LEU A 125 -24.96 -12.72 -0.15
CA LEU A 125 -23.88 -12.80 -1.13
C LEU A 125 -23.22 -14.18 -1.05
N GLU A 126 -23.86 -15.19 -1.64
CA GLU A 126 -23.47 -16.61 -1.49
C GLU A 126 -22.14 -16.95 -2.16
N ASN A 127 -21.84 -16.28 -3.30
CA ASN A 127 -20.58 -16.53 -4.02
C ASN A 127 -19.37 -16.10 -3.16
N PRO A 128 -18.48 -17.04 -2.75
CA PRO A 128 -17.37 -16.73 -1.87
C PRO A 128 -16.36 -15.77 -2.49
N LEU A 129 -16.13 -15.83 -3.82
CA LEU A 129 -15.24 -14.93 -4.53
C LEU A 129 -15.78 -13.50 -4.52
N ALA A 130 -17.08 -13.32 -4.82
CA ALA A 130 -17.73 -12.02 -4.76
C ALA A 130 -17.73 -11.44 -3.33
N ALA A 131 -18.03 -12.27 -2.32
CA ALA A 131 -18.01 -11.86 -0.92
C ALA A 131 -16.61 -11.43 -0.46
N ALA A 132 -15.56 -12.20 -0.81
CA ALA A 132 -14.18 -11.87 -0.47
C ALA A 132 -13.71 -10.60 -1.21
N SER A 133 -14.04 -10.44 -2.49
CA SER A 133 -13.68 -9.26 -3.28
C SER A 133 -14.34 -8.00 -2.72
N LEU A 134 -15.65 -8.04 -2.42
CA LEU A 134 -16.34 -6.91 -1.80
C LEU A 134 -15.78 -6.60 -0.41
N ALA A 135 -15.50 -7.61 0.38
CA ALA A 135 -14.85 -7.45 1.68
C ALA A 135 -13.49 -6.77 1.56
N GLY A 136 -12.68 -7.15 0.56
CA GLY A 136 -11.40 -6.53 0.27
C GLY A 136 -11.53 -5.04 -0.06
N VAL A 137 -12.47 -4.68 -0.93
CA VAL A 137 -12.77 -3.26 -1.24
C VAL A 137 -13.18 -2.48 0.01
N ILE A 138 -14.07 -3.04 0.84
CA ILE A 138 -14.53 -2.41 2.08
C ILE A 138 -13.35 -2.21 3.05
N VAL A 139 -12.54 -3.23 3.26
CA VAL A 139 -11.37 -3.18 4.16
C VAL A 139 -10.36 -2.13 3.69
N SER A 140 -10.06 -2.10 2.38
CA SER A 140 -9.15 -1.10 1.80
C SER A 140 -9.70 0.32 1.94
N ALA A 141 -10.97 0.54 1.61
CA ALA A 141 -11.62 1.85 1.71
C ALA A 141 -11.70 2.35 3.16
N LEU A 142 -12.08 1.50 4.12
CA LEU A 142 -12.11 1.88 5.55
C LEU A 142 -10.71 2.13 6.11
N GLY A 143 -9.73 1.30 5.72
CA GLY A 143 -8.32 1.53 6.05
C GLY A 143 -7.84 2.88 5.53
N THR A 144 -8.20 3.22 4.29
CA THR A 144 -7.92 4.52 3.70
C THR A 144 -8.53 5.67 4.50
N LEU A 145 -9.79 5.58 4.90
CA LEU A 145 -10.41 6.60 5.76
C LEU A 145 -9.61 6.80 7.05
N ALA A 146 -9.23 5.72 7.72
CA ALA A 146 -8.40 5.79 8.93
C ALA A 146 -7.05 6.45 8.65
N GLY A 147 -6.40 6.12 7.52
CA GLY A 147 -5.15 6.73 7.06
C GLY A 147 -5.26 8.22 6.77
N LEU A 148 -6.36 8.66 6.14
CA LEU A 148 -6.62 10.07 5.86
C LEU A 148 -6.83 10.89 7.14
N LEU A 149 -7.58 10.34 8.11
CA LEU A 149 -7.75 10.95 9.42
C LEU A 149 -6.41 11.10 10.15
N ALA A 150 -5.58 10.05 10.11
CA ALA A 150 -4.25 10.08 10.70
C ALA A 150 -3.31 11.05 9.96
N LEU A 151 -3.35 11.10 8.63
CA LEU A 151 -2.58 12.03 7.82
C LEU A 151 -2.92 13.48 8.17
N TRP A 152 -4.22 13.82 8.21
CA TRP A 152 -4.66 15.15 8.62
C TRP A 152 -4.13 15.52 10.01
N ASP A 153 -4.19 14.59 10.97
CA ASP A 153 -3.70 14.80 12.32
C ASP A 153 -2.18 15.03 12.35
N MET A 154 -1.42 14.27 11.58
CA MET A 154 0.03 14.42 11.48
C MET A 154 0.46 15.74 10.84
N THR A 155 -0.37 16.35 9.99
CA THR A 155 -0.04 17.61 9.30
C THR A 155 -0.27 18.85 10.17
N ARG A 156 -1.13 18.78 11.19
CA ARG A 156 -1.48 19.93 12.06
C ARG A 156 -0.30 20.63 12.74
N PRO A 157 0.80 19.97 13.11
CA PRO A 157 1.97 20.68 13.65
C PRO A 157 2.67 21.61 12.66
N TYR A 158 2.45 21.46 11.35
CA TYR A 158 3.15 22.21 10.30
C TYR A 158 2.24 23.19 9.56
N PHE A 159 0.93 22.91 9.55
CA PHE A 159 -0.02 23.54 8.66
C PHE A 159 -1.28 24.01 9.39
N GLU A 160 -1.89 25.02 8.81
CA GLU A 160 -3.26 25.38 9.12
C GLU A 160 -4.25 24.30 8.60
N GLU A 161 -5.51 24.46 8.94
CA GLU A 161 -6.55 23.46 8.64
C GLU A 161 -6.72 23.23 7.13
N GLU A 162 -6.67 24.31 6.34
CA GLU A 162 -6.82 24.24 4.87
C GLU A 162 -5.71 23.40 4.22
N ASP A 163 -4.45 23.65 4.60
CA ASP A 163 -3.32 22.88 4.06
C ASP A 163 -3.37 21.41 4.50
N SER A 164 -3.89 21.13 5.70
CA SER A 164 -4.09 19.76 6.17
C SER A 164 -5.16 19.03 5.35
N TYR A 165 -6.26 19.71 4.98
CA TYR A 165 -7.24 19.14 4.02
C TYR A 165 -6.63 18.96 2.63
N ARG A 166 -5.75 19.86 2.19
CA ARG A 166 -5.05 19.72 0.91
C ARG A 166 -4.17 18.49 0.88
N ALA A 167 -3.48 18.15 1.98
CA ALA A 167 -2.71 16.90 2.09
C ALA A 167 -3.61 15.66 1.92
N VAL A 168 -4.78 15.65 2.57
CA VAL A 168 -5.78 14.59 2.44
C VAL A 168 -6.31 14.50 1.01
N PHE A 169 -6.64 15.64 0.40
CA PHE A 169 -7.13 15.70 -0.97
C PHE A 169 -6.08 15.18 -1.96
N TYR A 170 -4.82 15.61 -1.83
CA TYR A 170 -3.75 15.15 -2.71
C TYR A 170 -3.42 13.67 -2.54
N ALA A 171 -3.64 13.09 -1.36
CA ALA A 171 -3.53 11.65 -1.18
C ALA A 171 -4.60 10.90 -2.01
N LEU A 172 -5.83 11.41 -2.06
CA LEU A 172 -6.93 10.81 -2.80
C LEU A 172 -6.81 10.96 -4.31
N ILE A 173 -6.19 12.04 -4.79
CA ILE A 173 -6.04 12.28 -6.24
C ILE A 173 -4.68 11.86 -6.79
N PHE A 174 -3.76 11.32 -5.99
CA PHE A 174 -2.47 10.84 -6.49
C PHE A 174 -2.69 9.82 -7.63
N PRO A 175 -1.88 9.79 -8.69
CA PRO A 175 -2.17 9.00 -9.89
C PRO A 175 -2.53 7.53 -9.65
N THR A 176 -1.90 6.88 -8.68
CA THR A 176 -2.17 5.49 -8.31
C THR A 176 -3.10 5.33 -7.10
N ALA A 177 -3.73 6.42 -6.62
CA ALA A 177 -4.54 6.38 -5.40
C ALA A 177 -5.76 5.44 -5.48
N PHE A 178 -6.23 5.07 -6.67
CA PHE A 178 -7.31 4.10 -6.80
C PHE A 178 -7.02 2.77 -6.07
N PHE A 179 -5.75 2.37 -5.91
CA PHE A 179 -5.36 1.21 -5.10
C PHE A 179 -5.87 1.27 -3.65
N PHE A 180 -6.15 2.45 -3.14
CA PHE A 180 -6.76 2.64 -1.82
C PHE A 180 -8.20 2.11 -1.70
N ALA A 181 -8.85 1.82 -2.81
CA ALA A 181 -10.21 1.26 -2.85
C ALA A 181 -10.30 -0.07 -3.63
N MET A 182 -9.16 -0.62 -4.06
CA MET A 182 -9.11 -1.94 -4.72
C MET A 182 -8.86 -3.05 -3.70
N VAL A 183 -8.92 -4.31 -4.14
CA VAL A 183 -8.54 -5.46 -3.31
C VAL A 183 -7.02 -5.53 -3.19
N TYR A 184 -6.46 -4.55 -2.49
CA TYR A 184 -5.03 -4.32 -2.30
C TYR A 184 -4.73 -3.88 -0.87
N THR A 185 -3.50 -4.06 -0.45
CA THR A 185 -3.08 -3.82 0.94
C THR A 185 -2.87 -2.35 1.28
N GLU A 186 -2.72 -1.47 0.29
CA GLU A 186 -2.32 -0.07 0.45
C GLU A 186 -3.26 0.70 1.39
N GLY A 187 -4.59 0.57 1.17
CA GLY A 187 -5.58 1.28 1.99
C GLY A 187 -5.53 0.87 3.46
N LEU A 188 -5.54 -0.45 3.74
CA LEU A 188 -5.42 -0.95 5.12
C LEU A 188 -4.08 -0.55 5.74
N PHE A 189 -3.00 -0.65 4.97
CA PHE A 189 -1.66 -0.34 5.45
C PHE A 189 -1.52 1.12 5.87
N ILE A 190 -1.99 2.09 5.08
CA ILE A 190 -1.91 3.50 5.49
C ILE A 190 -2.76 3.79 6.73
N GLY A 191 -3.91 3.12 6.88
CA GLY A 191 -4.72 3.20 8.09
C GLY A 191 -3.94 2.79 9.34
N LEU A 192 -3.24 1.67 9.25
CA LEU A 192 -2.42 1.13 10.32
C LEU A 192 -1.14 1.94 10.55
N ALA A 193 -0.37 2.19 9.48
CA ALA A 193 0.93 2.84 9.58
C ALA A 193 0.83 4.32 9.97
N PHE A 194 -0.03 5.09 9.29
CA PHE A 194 -0.23 6.51 9.63
C PHE A 194 -0.91 6.65 11.00
N GLY A 195 -1.84 5.71 11.33
CA GLY A 195 -2.42 5.62 12.65
C GLY A 195 -1.36 5.38 13.75
N ALA A 196 -0.42 4.47 13.52
CA ALA A 196 0.69 4.21 14.45
C ALA A 196 1.56 5.46 14.65
N LEU A 197 1.91 6.17 13.57
CA LEU A 197 2.67 7.42 13.61
C LEU A 197 1.92 8.53 14.38
N ALA A 198 0.64 8.74 14.07
CA ALA A 198 -0.18 9.76 14.72
C ALA A 198 -0.36 9.48 16.22
N LEU A 199 -0.66 8.23 16.59
CA LEU A 199 -0.86 7.83 17.99
C LEU A 199 0.42 7.89 18.80
N SER A 200 1.59 7.52 18.25
CA SER A 200 2.87 7.64 18.92
C SER A 200 3.22 9.10 19.25
N LYS A 201 2.97 10.02 18.32
CA LYS A 201 3.14 11.47 18.55
C LYS A 201 2.23 12.00 19.66
N ARG A 202 1.05 11.41 19.84
CA ARG A 202 0.12 11.72 20.92
C ARG A 202 0.43 11.01 22.24
N GLY A 203 1.47 10.17 22.26
CA GLY A 203 1.88 9.41 23.45
C GLY A 203 1.08 8.15 23.72
N HIS A 204 0.21 7.71 22.78
CA HIS A 204 -0.57 6.47 22.88
C HIS A 204 0.24 5.25 22.39
N TRP A 205 1.35 4.96 23.07
CA TRP A 205 2.37 4.00 22.63
C TRP A 205 1.85 2.58 22.42
N VAL A 206 0.98 2.09 23.31
CA VAL A 206 0.42 0.73 23.20
C VAL A 206 -0.36 0.58 21.88
N TRP A 207 -1.25 1.50 21.59
CA TRP A 207 -2.03 1.46 20.36
C TRP A 207 -1.17 1.68 19.11
N ALA A 208 -0.17 2.58 19.19
CA ALA A 208 0.78 2.78 18.11
C ALA A 208 1.54 1.50 17.77
N SER A 209 1.97 0.76 18.80
CA SER A 209 2.69 -0.50 18.63
C SER A 209 1.81 -1.62 18.08
N ILE A 210 0.56 -1.73 18.54
CA ILE A 210 -0.40 -2.70 18.01
C ILE A 210 -0.67 -2.41 16.53
N LEU A 211 -0.95 -1.16 16.16
CA LEU A 211 -1.15 -0.80 14.75
C LEU A 211 0.12 -1.05 13.92
N GLY A 212 1.31 -0.76 14.47
CA GLY A 212 2.58 -1.05 13.82
C GLY A 212 2.80 -2.54 13.58
N LEU A 213 2.46 -3.38 14.56
CA LEU A 213 2.51 -4.84 14.42
C LEU A 213 1.56 -5.34 13.31
N LEU A 214 0.32 -4.86 13.29
CA LEU A 214 -0.65 -5.23 12.27
C LEU A 214 -0.25 -4.71 10.87
N ALA A 215 0.40 -3.54 10.80
CA ALA A 215 0.97 -3.02 9.56
C ALA A 215 2.07 -3.94 9.00
N VAL A 216 2.92 -4.50 9.85
CA VAL A 216 3.93 -5.51 9.45
C VAL A 216 3.26 -6.72 8.84
N TRP A 217 2.23 -7.25 9.47
CA TRP A 217 1.53 -8.43 8.97
C TRP A 217 0.63 -8.14 7.75
N THR A 218 0.56 -6.87 7.37
CA THR A 218 -0.08 -6.44 6.11
C THR A 218 0.96 -6.33 4.99
N ARG A 219 2.15 -5.77 5.26
CA ARG A 219 3.23 -5.55 4.28
C ARG A 219 4.59 -5.48 5.01
N ALA A 220 5.65 -5.98 4.38
CA ALA A 220 7.03 -5.93 4.91
C ALA A 220 7.46 -4.51 5.33
N HIS A 221 7.03 -3.49 4.60
CA HIS A 221 7.30 -2.08 4.90
C HIS A 221 6.84 -1.65 6.31
N GLY A 222 5.92 -2.40 6.93
CA GLY A 222 5.52 -2.16 8.31
C GLY A 222 6.65 -2.29 9.33
N ALA A 223 7.67 -3.12 9.06
CA ALA A 223 8.83 -3.28 9.93
C ALA A 223 9.60 -1.96 10.09
N VAL A 224 9.60 -1.11 9.06
CA VAL A 224 10.26 0.21 9.07
C VAL A 224 9.63 1.16 10.09
N LEU A 225 8.38 0.92 10.54
CA LEU A 225 7.75 1.74 11.60
C LEU A 225 8.53 1.74 12.91
N ALA A 226 9.33 0.73 13.18
CA ALA A 226 10.22 0.75 14.35
C ALA A 226 11.16 1.98 14.35
N LEU A 227 11.63 2.41 13.17
CA LEU A 227 12.52 3.56 13.04
C LEU A 227 11.88 4.88 13.52
N PRO A 228 10.74 5.36 12.97
CA PRO A 228 10.10 6.57 13.46
C PRO A 228 9.63 6.45 14.92
N LEU A 229 9.15 5.29 15.36
CA LEU A 229 8.74 5.10 16.74
C LEU A 229 9.93 5.25 17.70
N LEU A 230 11.10 4.69 17.36
CA LEU A 230 12.32 4.89 18.12
C LEU A 230 12.77 6.35 18.13
N ILE A 231 12.68 7.04 16.98
CA ILE A 231 13.01 8.47 16.91
C ILE A 231 12.09 9.27 17.84
N PHE A 232 10.77 9.08 17.75
CA PHE A 232 9.83 9.78 18.62
C PHE A 232 10.03 9.45 20.10
N TRP A 233 10.43 8.21 20.43
CA TRP A 233 10.81 7.82 21.79
C TRP A 233 12.05 8.56 22.26
N LEU A 234 13.14 8.60 21.45
CA LEU A 234 14.37 9.31 21.78
C LEU A 234 14.16 10.84 21.88
N MET A 235 13.29 11.41 21.06
CA MET A 235 12.96 12.85 21.10
C MET A 235 12.25 13.26 22.41
N GLN A 236 11.76 12.32 23.23
CA GLN A 236 11.23 12.63 24.56
C GLN A 236 12.35 12.96 25.57
N ILE A 237 13.60 12.63 25.27
CA ILE A 237 14.74 12.94 26.12
C ILE A 237 15.05 14.43 26.03
N LYS A 238 15.04 15.09 27.17
CA LYS A 238 15.50 16.47 27.30
C LYS A 238 17.00 16.49 27.57
N TRP A 239 17.80 16.47 26.53
CA TRP A 239 19.27 16.31 26.59
C TRP A 239 19.98 17.36 27.46
N ARG A 240 19.33 18.48 27.78
CA ARG A 240 19.87 19.54 28.67
C ARG A 240 19.59 19.29 30.16
N GLU A 241 18.77 18.29 30.47
CA GLU A 241 18.41 17.91 31.83
C GLU A 241 19.13 16.60 32.23
N PRO A 242 19.32 16.32 33.52
CA PRO A 242 19.90 15.05 33.96
C PRO A 242 19.10 13.85 33.46
N LEU A 243 19.77 12.83 32.91
CA LEU A 243 19.13 11.68 32.29
C LEU A 243 18.42 10.76 33.29
N LYS A 244 19.01 10.53 34.48
CA LYS A 244 18.45 9.58 35.46
C LYS A 244 16.98 9.80 35.83
N PRO A 245 16.52 11.03 36.13
CA PRO A 245 15.11 11.26 36.45
C PRO A 245 14.18 11.04 35.25
N GLN A 246 14.69 11.09 34.00
CA GLN A 246 13.89 10.92 32.77
C GLN A 246 13.75 9.45 32.40
N MET A 247 14.72 8.58 32.75
CA MET A 247 14.74 7.15 32.45
C MET A 247 13.88 6.36 33.45
N THR A 248 12.58 6.60 33.41
CA THR A 248 11.60 5.88 34.20
C THR A 248 11.23 4.53 33.56
N TRP A 249 10.61 3.61 34.35
CA TRP A 249 10.06 2.37 33.80
C TRP A 249 9.15 2.61 32.58
N LYS A 250 8.32 3.66 32.62
CA LYS A 250 7.45 4.03 31.49
C LYS A 250 8.25 4.42 30.25
N TRP A 251 9.39 5.05 30.41
CA TRP A 251 10.27 5.39 29.29
C TRP A 251 10.85 4.12 28.63
N PHE A 252 11.36 3.17 29.41
CA PHE A 252 11.86 1.89 28.89
C PHE A 252 10.75 1.08 28.21
N LEU A 253 9.56 1.04 28.82
CA LEU A 253 8.39 0.37 28.21
C LEU A 253 8.05 0.97 26.85
N ARG A 254 8.07 2.30 26.68
CA ARG A 254 7.85 2.95 25.40
C ARG A 254 8.91 2.58 24.36
N GLY A 255 10.18 2.46 24.75
CA GLY A 255 11.25 1.98 23.89
C GLY A 255 11.04 0.54 23.43
N ALA A 256 10.62 -0.35 24.34
CA ALA A 256 10.25 -1.73 23.98
C ALA A 256 9.05 -1.77 23.03
N LEU A 257 8.02 -0.96 23.29
CA LEU A 257 6.86 -0.83 22.43
C LEU A 257 7.22 -0.29 21.03
N ALA A 258 8.20 0.63 20.93
CA ALA A 258 8.66 1.14 19.65
C ALA A 258 9.33 0.07 18.77
N LEU A 259 9.87 -0.98 19.37
CA LEU A 259 10.48 -2.12 18.66
C LEU A 259 9.46 -3.19 18.24
N MET A 260 8.20 -3.14 18.69
CA MET A 260 7.21 -4.15 18.39
C MET A 260 7.01 -4.42 16.88
N PRO A 261 7.00 -3.41 15.98
CA PRO A 261 6.90 -3.69 14.55
C PRO A 261 8.04 -4.56 14.05
N LEU A 262 9.28 -4.29 14.46
CA LEU A 262 10.44 -5.11 14.08
C LEU A 262 10.35 -6.51 14.69
N ALA A 263 10.00 -6.63 15.95
CA ALA A 263 9.79 -7.92 16.60
C ALA A 263 8.68 -8.73 15.90
N GLY A 264 7.59 -8.08 15.50
CA GLY A 264 6.51 -8.70 14.74
C GLY A 264 6.95 -9.23 13.37
N TYR A 265 7.83 -8.50 12.69
CA TYR A 265 8.44 -8.97 11.45
C TYR A 265 9.30 -10.22 11.68
N LEU A 266 10.17 -10.19 12.70
CA LEU A 266 11.04 -11.32 13.03
C LEU A 266 10.24 -12.55 13.45
N LEU A 267 9.18 -12.38 14.24
CA LEU A 267 8.29 -13.48 14.64
C LEU A 267 7.60 -14.10 13.41
N TRP A 268 7.07 -13.26 12.51
CA TRP A 268 6.46 -13.75 11.28
C TRP A 268 7.47 -14.44 10.38
N ARG A 269 8.65 -13.85 10.17
CA ARG A 269 9.71 -14.42 9.31
C ARG A 269 10.19 -15.80 9.78
N ASN A 270 10.16 -16.06 11.09
CA ASN A 270 10.51 -17.35 11.69
C ASN A 270 9.30 -18.27 11.90
N SER A 271 8.12 -17.91 11.43
CA SER A 271 6.94 -18.76 11.45
C SER A 271 6.81 -19.57 10.16
N ALA A 272 5.97 -20.61 10.17
CA ALA A 272 5.66 -21.39 8.99
C ALA A 272 5.13 -20.55 7.81
N LEU A 273 4.45 -19.42 8.08
CA LEU A 273 3.94 -18.52 7.05
C LEU A 273 5.03 -17.62 6.44
N GLY A 274 6.14 -17.40 7.13
CA GLY A 274 7.24 -16.53 6.68
C GLY A 274 8.45 -17.30 6.15
N GLU A 275 8.48 -18.62 6.35
CA GLU A 275 9.57 -19.46 5.88
C GLU A 275 9.64 -19.45 4.35
N GLY A 276 10.83 -19.19 3.79
CA GLY A 276 11.04 -19.14 2.34
C GLY A 276 10.46 -17.87 1.65
N TRP A 277 9.84 -16.95 2.39
CA TRP A 277 9.21 -15.77 1.80
C TRP A 277 10.17 -14.89 0.97
N ALA A 278 11.37 -14.64 1.48
CA ALA A 278 12.32 -13.77 0.79
C ALA A 278 12.78 -14.38 -0.53
N GLU A 279 13.03 -15.68 -0.51
CA GLU A 279 13.45 -16.48 -1.65
C GLU A 279 12.35 -16.56 -2.72
N LEU A 280 11.09 -16.69 -2.30
CA LEU A 280 9.95 -16.65 -3.21
C LEU A 280 9.75 -15.26 -3.83
N GLN A 281 9.92 -14.20 -3.05
CA GLN A 281 9.84 -12.82 -3.54
C GLN A 281 10.95 -12.53 -4.57
N GLU A 282 12.16 -12.98 -4.31
CA GLU A 282 13.30 -12.76 -5.21
C GLU A 282 13.13 -13.57 -6.50
N PHE A 283 12.82 -14.84 -6.38
CA PHE A 283 12.78 -15.75 -7.54
C PHE A 283 11.56 -15.51 -8.45
N TYR A 284 10.35 -15.36 -7.88
CA TYR A 284 9.12 -15.26 -8.67
C TYR A 284 8.66 -13.84 -8.94
N PHE A 285 9.04 -12.88 -8.09
CA PHE A 285 8.60 -11.49 -8.22
C PHE A 285 9.77 -10.53 -8.52
N GLY A 286 11.01 -11.06 -8.60
CA GLY A 286 12.22 -10.26 -8.86
C GLY A 286 12.48 -9.22 -7.76
N ARG A 287 12.01 -9.48 -6.52
CA ARG A 287 12.08 -8.51 -5.43
C ARG A 287 12.91 -9.04 -4.26
N GLY A 288 14.02 -8.38 -4.02
CA GLY A 288 14.91 -8.66 -2.90
C GLY A 288 15.10 -7.45 -1.99
N LEU A 289 15.69 -7.67 -0.83
CA LEU A 289 16.03 -6.61 0.11
C LEU A 289 17.36 -5.94 -0.32
N MET A 290 17.31 -4.65 -0.70
CA MET A 290 18.50 -3.87 -1.11
C MET A 290 19.30 -4.53 -2.24
N SER A 291 18.61 -5.06 -3.23
CA SER A 291 19.21 -5.68 -4.44
C SER A 291 19.65 -4.60 -5.44
N ILE A 292 20.73 -3.87 -5.11
CA ILE A 292 21.16 -2.66 -5.84
C ILE A 292 21.46 -2.97 -7.30
N ASP A 293 22.28 -4.00 -7.57
CA ASP A 293 22.69 -4.35 -8.94
C ASP A 293 21.50 -4.76 -9.80
N SER A 294 20.61 -5.61 -9.25
CA SER A 294 19.38 -6.02 -9.91
C SER A 294 18.46 -4.82 -10.19
N SER A 295 18.40 -3.86 -9.26
CA SER A 295 17.59 -2.64 -9.43
C SER A 295 18.14 -1.75 -10.54
N ILE A 296 19.46 -1.54 -10.59
CA ILE A 296 20.10 -0.77 -11.66
C ILE A 296 19.83 -1.41 -13.02
N GLU A 297 19.94 -2.73 -13.10
CA GLU A 297 19.66 -3.45 -14.33
C GLU A 297 18.18 -3.38 -14.72
N ALA A 298 17.27 -3.56 -13.77
CA ALA A 298 15.83 -3.42 -13.99
C ALA A 298 15.45 -2.02 -14.52
N TRP A 299 16.02 -0.96 -13.94
CA TRP A 299 15.79 0.40 -14.43
C TRP A 299 16.37 0.64 -15.83
N LYS A 300 17.56 0.11 -16.15
CA LYS A 300 18.11 0.16 -17.53
C LYS A 300 17.16 -0.52 -18.51
N GLN A 301 16.73 -1.74 -18.21
CA GLN A 301 15.80 -2.49 -19.05
C GLN A 301 14.47 -1.75 -19.22
N ALA A 302 13.96 -1.12 -18.18
CA ALA A 302 12.75 -0.30 -18.22
C ALA A 302 12.91 0.91 -19.16
N PHE A 303 14.03 1.62 -19.08
CA PHE A 303 14.34 2.74 -19.98
C PHE A 303 14.52 2.30 -21.43
N ASP A 304 15.22 1.19 -21.66
CA ASP A 304 15.42 0.65 -23.01
C ASP A 304 14.10 0.18 -23.61
N TYR A 305 13.26 -0.50 -22.81
CA TYR A 305 11.92 -0.90 -23.24
C TYR A 305 11.05 0.33 -23.59
N ALA A 306 11.00 1.34 -22.73
CA ALA A 306 10.23 2.56 -22.99
C ALA A 306 10.74 3.31 -24.23
N ARG A 307 12.04 3.30 -24.48
CA ARG A 307 12.67 4.04 -25.59
C ARG A 307 12.51 3.33 -26.93
N TYR A 308 12.67 2.01 -26.97
CA TYR A 308 12.85 1.27 -28.23
C TYR A 308 11.68 0.35 -28.59
N THR A 309 10.93 -0.15 -27.60
CA THR A 309 9.97 -1.25 -27.84
C THR A 309 8.56 -0.95 -27.33
N GLY A 310 8.41 -0.37 -26.14
CA GLY A 310 7.15 -0.25 -25.44
C GLY A 310 6.23 0.89 -25.91
N GLY A 311 6.73 1.77 -26.80
CA GLY A 311 5.94 2.91 -27.30
C GLY A 311 5.51 3.90 -26.23
N GLY A 312 4.52 4.74 -26.57
CA GLY A 312 4.08 5.85 -25.70
C GLY A 312 3.48 5.39 -24.38
N HIS A 313 2.84 4.23 -24.33
CA HIS A 313 2.29 3.67 -23.08
C HIS A 313 3.40 3.40 -22.06
N ALA A 314 4.46 2.68 -22.48
CA ALA A 314 5.58 2.39 -21.57
C ALA A 314 6.33 3.66 -21.13
N GLN A 315 6.44 4.66 -22.01
CA GLN A 315 7.04 5.95 -21.66
C GLN A 315 6.27 6.67 -20.56
N ILE A 316 4.95 6.72 -20.66
CA ILE A 316 4.07 7.35 -19.65
C ILE A 316 4.13 6.56 -18.34
N TYR A 317 4.03 5.23 -18.42
CA TYR A 317 4.11 4.35 -17.25
C TYR A 317 5.40 4.59 -16.45
N PHE A 318 6.57 4.44 -17.09
CA PHE A 318 7.84 4.63 -16.41
C PHE A 318 8.13 6.08 -16.01
N ALA A 319 7.54 7.08 -16.70
CA ALA A 319 7.60 8.47 -16.24
C ALA A 319 6.85 8.67 -14.92
N ILE A 320 5.69 8.03 -14.74
CA ILE A 320 4.93 8.03 -13.47
C ILE A 320 5.73 7.33 -12.38
N GLU A 321 6.34 6.17 -12.67
CA GLU A 321 7.15 5.42 -11.72
C GLU A 321 8.34 6.22 -11.20
N VAL A 322 9.18 6.74 -12.11
CA VAL A 322 10.34 7.57 -11.78
C VAL A 322 9.93 8.87 -11.09
N GLY A 323 8.92 9.56 -11.63
CA GLY A 323 8.41 10.80 -11.07
C GLY A 323 7.92 10.64 -9.64
N SER A 324 7.23 9.54 -9.33
CA SER A 324 6.73 9.23 -8.00
C SER A 324 7.86 8.97 -7.00
N VAL A 325 8.89 8.20 -7.40
CA VAL A 325 10.08 7.94 -6.56
C VAL A 325 10.84 9.24 -6.27
N LEU A 326 11.12 10.05 -7.30
CA LEU A 326 11.82 11.31 -7.14
C LEU A 326 11.05 12.28 -6.25
N LEU A 327 9.75 12.39 -6.46
CA LEU A 327 8.89 13.27 -5.67
C LEU A 327 8.85 12.85 -4.19
N ALA A 328 8.69 11.54 -3.92
CA ALA A 328 8.69 11.02 -2.55
C ALA A 328 10.07 11.14 -1.88
N PHE A 329 11.16 10.98 -2.64
CA PHE A 329 12.51 11.18 -2.15
C PHE A 329 12.74 12.65 -1.74
N ILE A 330 12.45 13.60 -2.63
CA ILE A 330 12.56 15.05 -2.35
C ILE A 330 11.68 15.45 -1.17
N ALA A 331 10.45 14.94 -1.11
CA ALA A 331 9.53 15.18 -0.01
C ALA A 331 10.10 14.71 1.33
N SER A 332 10.72 13.53 1.35
CA SER A 332 11.35 12.97 2.54
C SER A 332 12.52 13.81 3.02
N LEU A 333 13.40 14.23 2.12
CA LEU A 333 14.53 15.11 2.45
C LEU A 333 14.07 16.49 2.95
N TRP A 334 13.03 17.06 2.34
CA TRP A 334 12.47 18.35 2.76
C TRP A 334 11.87 18.29 4.16
N LEU A 335 11.25 17.16 4.52
CA LEU A 335 10.60 16.99 5.83
C LEU A 335 11.59 16.67 6.96
N ILE A 336 12.83 16.23 6.67
CA ILE A 336 13.77 15.66 7.66
C ILE A 336 14.07 16.59 8.83
N ARG A 337 14.14 17.91 8.58
CA ARG A 337 14.42 18.91 9.63
C ARG A 337 13.19 19.26 10.45
N ARG A 338 11.98 18.99 9.95
CA ARG A 338 10.70 19.33 10.58
C ARG A 338 10.13 18.16 11.36
N ASP A 339 10.21 16.98 10.77
CA ASP A 339 9.75 15.73 11.37
C ASP A 339 10.64 14.56 10.93
N PRO A 340 11.77 14.35 11.64
CA PRO A 340 12.72 13.32 11.26
C PRO A 340 12.11 11.91 11.30
N GLY A 341 11.16 11.63 12.19
CA GLY A 341 10.50 10.32 12.25
C GLY A 341 9.69 10.01 10.99
N VAL A 342 8.77 10.90 10.62
CA VAL A 342 7.96 10.74 9.40
C VAL A 342 8.81 10.78 8.14
N ALA A 343 9.82 11.67 8.11
CA ALA A 343 10.74 11.80 6.98
C ALA A 343 11.55 10.53 6.73
N LEU A 344 12.16 9.97 7.79
CA LEU A 344 12.99 8.76 7.68
C LEU A 344 12.15 7.51 7.43
N PHE A 345 10.92 7.44 7.94
CA PHE A 345 9.97 6.41 7.53
C PHE A 345 9.72 6.45 6.03
N SER A 346 9.35 7.63 5.49
CA SER A 346 9.09 7.80 4.06
C SER A 346 10.34 7.53 3.22
N LEU A 347 11.51 8.02 3.65
CA LEU A 347 12.77 7.79 2.96
C LEU A 347 13.14 6.30 2.91
N ALA A 348 12.93 5.58 4.01
CA ALA A 348 13.18 4.14 4.04
C ALA A 348 12.22 3.37 3.09
N ILE A 349 10.94 3.77 3.00
CA ILE A 349 10.01 3.22 2.00
C ILE A 349 10.55 3.46 0.58
N VAL A 350 10.97 4.69 0.27
CA VAL A 350 11.54 5.03 -1.04
C VAL A 350 12.75 4.17 -1.37
N LEU A 351 13.71 4.06 -0.44
CA LEU A 351 14.95 3.31 -0.67
C LEU A 351 14.69 1.80 -0.80
N LEU A 352 13.87 1.22 0.10
CA LEU A 352 13.53 -0.20 0.04
C LEU A 352 12.78 -0.56 -1.24
N SER A 353 11.91 0.31 -1.73
CA SER A 353 11.19 0.09 -2.98
C SER A 353 12.09 0.27 -4.19
N ALA A 354 12.83 1.39 -4.28
CA ALA A 354 13.69 1.70 -5.41
C ALA A 354 14.84 0.68 -5.59
N PHE A 355 15.30 0.07 -4.49
CA PHE A 355 16.34 -0.95 -4.48
C PHE A 355 15.82 -2.36 -4.24
N SER A 356 14.58 -2.64 -4.61
CA SER A 356 13.96 -3.97 -4.45
C SER A 356 14.31 -4.96 -5.57
N GLY A 357 15.01 -4.56 -6.62
CA GLY A 357 15.31 -5.39 -7.79
C GLY A 357 14.34 -5.21 -8.97
N SER A 358 13.32 -4.37 -8.84
CA SER A 358 12.31 -4.12 -9.89
C SER A 358 12.16 -2.62 -10.14
N ALA A 359 11.79 -2.24 -11.38
CA ALA A 359 11.45 -0.87 -11.75
C ALA A 359 9.93 -0.62 -11.79
N GLY A 360 9.11 -1.65 -11.68
CA GLY A 360 7.65 -1.53 -11.70
C GLY A 360 7.03 -1.38 -10.32
N SER A 361 5.80 -0.89 -10.26
CA SER A 361 5.00 -0.67 -9.04
C SER A 361 5.54 0.40 -8.08
N MET A 362 6.48 1.22 -8.49
CA MET A 362 7.09 2.22 -7.60
C MET A 362 6.07 3.28 -7.19
N ALA A 363 5.27 3.80 -8.12
CA ALA A 363 4.23 4.78 -7.85
C ALA A 363 3.22 4.27 -6.81
N ARG A 364 2.86 2.99 -6.88
CA ARG A 364 2.02 2.31 -5.90
C ARG A 364 2.68 2.26 -4.51
N TYR A 365 3.98 1.93 -4.47
CA TYR A 365 4.70 1.89 -3.18
C TYR A 365 4.89 3.28 -2.56
N MET A 366 4.97 4.33 -3.37
CA MET A 366 5.06 5.71 -2.85
C MET A 366 3.76 6.17 -2.17
N LEU A 367 2.61 5.53 -2.44
CA LEU A 367 1.35 5.82 -1.74
C LEU A 367 1.43 5.73 -0.21
N ILE A 368 2.32 4.88 0.29
CA ILE A 368 2.45 4.65 1.73
C ILE A 368 3.48 5.57 2.41
N ALA A 369 4.04 6.54 1.68
CA ALA A 369 5.02 7.51 2.17
C ALA A 369 4.35 8.85 2.55
N PRO A 370 4.04 9.12 3.83
CA PRO A 370 3.26 10.31 4.23
C PRO A 370 3.97 11.64 3.94
N ALA A 371 5.32 11.67 3.89
CA ALA A 371 6.06 12.87 3.54
C ALA A 371 5.67 13.42 2.16
N LEU A 372 5.31 12.55 1.22
CA LEU A 372 4.86 12.91 -0.12
C LEU A 372 3.68 13.88 -0.07
N TYR A 373 2.64 13.55 0.66
CA TYR A 373 1.41 14.35 0.75
C TYR A 373 1.61 15.64 1.54
N ILE A 374 2.45 15.59 2.57
CA ILE A 374 2.81 16.78 3.37
C ILE A 374 3.57 17.78 2.49
N PHE A 375 4.52 17.30 1.68
CA PHE A 375 5.27 18.14 0.76
C PHE A 375 4.41 18.73 -0.36
N LEU A 376 3.56 17.89 -0.98
CA LEU A 376 2.61 18.35 -1.99
C LEU A 376 1.67 19.43 -1.44
N ALA A 377 1.15 19.26 -0.21
CA ALA A 377 0.31 20.27 0.43
C ALA A 377 1.05 21.62 0.62
N GLN A 378 2.35 21.56 0.95
CA GLN A 378 3.18 22.77 1.01
C GLN A 378 3.32 23.46 -0.35
N LEU A 379 3.55 22.70 -1.42
CA LEU A 379 3.63 23.23 -2.78
C LEU A 379 2.29 23.81 -3.23
N GLY A 380 1.18 23.18 -2.83
CA GLY A 380 -0.18 23.58 -3.15
C GLY A 380 -0.65 24.88 -2.53
N ARG A 381 0.13 25.51 -1.63
CA ARG A 381 -0.07 26.91 -1.22
C ARG A 381 0.06 27.88 -2.40
N ASN A 382 0.85 27.52 -3.41
CA ASN A 382 0.87 28.21 -4.68
C ASN A 382 -0.36 27.80 -5.50
N LYS A 383 -1.26 28.75 -5.78
CA LYS A 383 -2.52 28.51 -6.52
C LYS A 383 -2.31 27.94 -7.92
N MET A 384 -1.21 28.30 -8.61
CA MET A 384 -0.91 27.73 -9.93
C MET A 384 -0.52 26.28 -9.80
N PHE A 385 0.37 25.94 -8.85
CA PHE A 385 0.72 24.56 -8.57
C PHE A 385 -0.50 23.73 -8.20
N ASP A 386 -1.33 24.22 -7.26
CA ASP A 386 -2.55 23.54 -6.82
C ASP A 386 -3.46 23.17 -7.99
N ARG A 387 -3.76 24.13 -8.87
CA ARG A 387 -4.61 23.89 -10.05
C ARG A 387 -3.97 22.91 -11.04
N THR A 388 -2.68 23.14 -11.36
CA THR A 388 -1.97 22.29 -12.33
C THR A 388 -1.83 20.86 -11.81
N TRP A 389 -1.43 20.70 -10.55
CA TRP A 389 -1.32 19.38 -9.90
C TRP A 389 -2.66 18.67 -9.85
N THR A 390 -3.71 19.35 -9.45
CA THR A 390 -5.07 18.78 -9.37
C THR A 390 -5.52 18.23 -10.72
N VAL A 391 -5.43 19.02 -11.79
CA VAL A 391 -5.83 18.59 -13.13
C VAL A 391 -4.97 17.43 -13.61
N PHE A 392 -3.65 17.55 -13.50
CA PHE A 392 -2.70 16.53 -13.92
C PHE A 392 -2.93 15.19 -13.19
N SER A 393 -3.02 15.23 -11.86
CA SER A 393 -3.22 14.03 -11.04
C SER A 393 -4.56 13.34 -11.31
N ILE A 394 -5.66 14.10 -11.43
CA ILE A 394 -6.98 13.53 -11.69
C ILE A 394 -7.02 12.87 -13.09
N LEU A 395 -6.40 13.46 -14.09
CA LEU A 395 -6.33 12.85 -15.43
C LEU A 395 -5.53 11.56 -15.42
N LEU A 396 -4.38 11.53 -14.73
CA LEU A 396 -3.58 10.31 -14.58
C LEU A 396 -4.31 9.26 -13.74
N LEU A 397 -4.91 9.65 -12.62
CA LEU A 397 -5.70 8.76 -11.78
C LEU A 397 -6.84 8.09 -12.58
N GLY A 398 -7.55 8.88 -13.40
CA GLY A 398 -8.61 8.36 -14.27
C GLY A 398 -8.06 7.38 -15.31
N MET A 399 -6.92 7.69 -15.92
CA MET A 399 -6.25 6.80 -16.88
C MET A 399 -5.84 5.48 -16.20
N GLU A 400 -5.10 5.53 -15.10
CA GLU A 400 -4.62 4.34 -14.39
C GLU A 400 -5.78 3.48 -13.86
N ALA A 401 -6.81 4.11 -13.28
CA ALA A 401 -8.00 3.39 -12.81
C ALA A 401 -8.77 2.72 -13.95
N SER A 402 -8.77 3.32 -15.16
CA SER A 402 -9.37 2.74 -16.36
C SER A 402 -8.60 1.51 -16.83
N LEU A 403 -7.28 1.62 -16.90
CA LEU A 403 -6.39 0.53 -17.32
C LEU A 403 -6.51 -0.66 -16.36
N PHE A 404 -6.49 -0.39 -15.05
CA PHE A 404 -6.70 -1.42 -14.04
C PHE A 404 -8.04 -2.14 -14.19
N ALA A 405 -9.13 -1.39 -14.43
CA ALA A 405 -10.48 -1.97 -14.55
C ALA A 405 -10.63 -2.88 -15.79
N VAL A 406 -9.77 -2.73 -16.79
CA VAL A 406 -9.72 -3.59 -17.98
C VAL A 406 -8.52 -4.55 -17.98
N ASP A 407 -7.92 -4.74 -16.81
CA ASP A 407 -6.88 -5.74 -16.57
C ASP A 407 -5.55 -5.46 -17.30
N MET A 408 -5.24 -4.18 -17.48
CA MET A 408 -3.94 -3.76 -17.99
C MET A 408 -2.99 -3.40 -16.83
N TRP A 409 -1.71 -3.67 -17.02
CA TRP A 409 -0.71 -3.40 -15.98
C TRP A 409 -0.57 -1.90 -15.70
N VAL A 410 -0.69 -1.52 -14.43
CA VAL A 410 -0.60 -0.14 -13.94
C VAL A 410 0.16 0.01 -12.61
N GLY A 411 0.75 -1.05 -12.08
CA GLY A 411 1.47 -0.91 -10.81
C GLY A 411 1.92 -2.18 -10.13
#